data_f7ff1e4b85f747d07e962023dd0e4e38
#
_entry.id   f7ff1e4b85f747d07e962023dd0e4e38
#
_cell.length_a   1.000
_cell.length_b   1.000
_cell.length_c   1.000
_cell.angle_alpha   90.00
_cell.angle_beta   90.00
_cell.angle_gamma   90.00
#
_symmetry.space_group_name_H-M   'P 1'
#
loop_
_entity.id
_entity.type
_entity.pdbx_description
1 polymer ?
#
loop_
_entity_poly.entity_id
_entity_poly.type
_entity_poly.pdbx_seq_one_letter_code
_entity_poly.pdbx_strand_id
1 'polypeptide(L)'
;YYGYQTLDLFATIFFGSIIVSLLTRYTDGGRSSLRDAVKIAAISGIFAAILLALIYGGMTMLGAYHGEGLEQLNEGAIFSAVTRRVLGHYGGALIAATIFLACFTTTVSLSAVLTEYVRQDLMGNRISYQNALLLVLVLTGIIARNGLGLILSVSGPIIFASYPVLITITFCNSLYVLGLMRTIKIPVAFVLCMVVARLVFGF
;
A
#
# COMPACT_ATOMS: atom_id res chain seq x y z
N TYR A 1 -11.31 1.40 -11.21
CA TYR A 1 -10.58 2.64 -10.88
C TYR A 1 -10.36 2.75 -9.38
N TYR A 2 -11.40 2.69 -8.57
CA TYR A 2 -11.32 2.84 -7.11
C TYR A 2 -10.46 1.77 -6.41
N GLY A 3 -10.37 0.55 -6.95
CA GLY A 3 -9.53 -0.50 -6.38
C GLY A 3 -8.03 -0.18 -6.34
N TYR A 4 -7.54 0.66 -7.24
CA TYR A 4 -6.14 1.09 -7.24
C TYR A 4 -5.82 2.13 -6.16
N GLN A 5 -6.84 2.84 -5.66
CA GLN A 5 -6.67 3.87 -4.63
C GLN A 5 -6.42 3.31 -3.23
N THR A 6 -6.60 2.01 -3.03
CA THR A 6 -6.32 1.35 -1.75
C THR A 6 -4.83 1.33 -1.40
N LEU A 7 -3.94 1.54 -2.38
CA LEU A 7 -2.47 1.55 -2.22
C LEU A 7 -1.88 0.24 -1.67
N ASP A 8 -2.66 -0.84 -1.64
CA ASP A 8 -2.24 -2.12 -1.06
C ASP A 8 -1.02 -2.71 -1.75
N LEU A 9 -0.91 -2.57 -3.08
CA LEU A 9 0.23 -3.07 -3.84
C LEU A 9 1.51 -2.32 -3.48
N PHE A 10 1.47 -1.00 -3.33
CA PHE A 10 2.60 -0.22 -2.87
C PHE A 10 3.00 -0.58 -1.44
N ALA A 11 2.01 -0.67 -0.54
CA ALA A 11 2.23 -1.11 0.83
C ALA A 11 2.89 -2.50 0.88
N THR A 12 2.41 -3.44 0.08
CA THR A 12 2.98 -4.80 -0.01
C THR A 12 4.44 -4.79 -0.46
N ILE A 13 4.81 -3.96 -1.43
CA ILE A 13 6.21 -3.86 -1.90
C ILE A 13 7.10 -3.27 -0.81
N PHE A 14 6.69 -2.16 -0.17
CA PHE A 14 7.46 -1.52 0.88
C PHE A 14 7.61 -2.41 2.12
N PHE A 15 6.52 -2.92 2.66
CA PHE A 15 6.55 -3.77 3.84
C PHE A 15 7.11 -5.17 3.55
N GLY A 16 6.88 -5.70 2.34
CA GLY A 16 7.43 -6.98 1.91
C GLY A 16 8.95 -6.99 1.93
N SER A 17 9.60 -5.93 1.49
CA SER A 17 11.06 -5.80 1.53
C SER A 17 11.60 -5.87 2.97
N ILE A 18 10.91 -5.23 3.92
CA ILE A 18 11.28 -5.25 5.34
C ILE A 18 11.09 -6.65 5.92
N ILE A 19 9.95 -7.30 5.64
CA ILE A 19 9.65 -8.64 6.13
C ILE A 19 10.71 -9.62 5.62
N VAL A 20 11.07 -9.54 4.33
CA VAL A 20 12.15 -10.37 3.76
C VAL A 20 13.48 -10.10 4.45
N SER A 21 13.84 -8.83 4.67
CA SER A 21 15.07 -8.45 5.38
C SER A 21 15.09 -8.94 6.82
N LEU A 22 13.97 -8.90 7.52
CA LEU A 22 13.86 -9.44 8.88
C LEU A 22 13.99 -10.95 8.88
N LEU A 23 13.26 -11.64 8.00
CA LEU A 23 13.32 -13.10 7.89
C LEU A 23 14.73 -13.59 7.55
N THR A 24 15.45 -12.92 6.66
CA THR A 24 16.83 -13.30 6.32
C THR A 24 17.81 -13.05 7.45
N ARG A 25 17.57 -12.09 8.32
CA ARG A 25 18.39 -11.85 9.53
C ARG A 25 18.16 -12.92 10.61
N TYR A 26 16.93 -13.40 10.75
CA TYR A 26 16.58 -14.44 11.73
C TYR A 26 17.01 -15.84 11.29
N THR A 27 17.24 -16.05 10.01
CA THR A 27 17.67 -17.33 9.46
C THR A 27 19.16 -17.25 9.15
N ASP A 28 20.01 -17.62 10.11
CA ASP A 28 21.48 -17.70 9.97
C ASP A 28 21.90 -18.55 8.74
N GLY A 29 21.92 -17.94 7.57
CA GLY A 29 22.74 -18.31 6.41
C GLY A 29 22.63 -19.71 5.76
N GLY A 30 21.72 -20.60 6.19
CA GLY A 30 21.55 -21.94 5.61
C GLY A 30 20.43 -22.01 4.56
N ARG A 31 20.63 -22.80 3.49
CA ARG A 31 19.61 -23.05 2.44
C ARG A 31 18.28 -23.61 2.98
N SER A 32 18.29 -24.34 4.08
CA SER A 32 17.10 -24.84 4.77
C SER A 32 16.29 -23.70 5.40
N SER A 33 16.95 -22.72 5.94
CA SER A 33 16.33 -21.56 6.59
C SER A 33 15.62 -20.63 5.61
N LEU A 34 16.09 -20.48 4.37
CA LEU A 34 15.44 -19.70 3.33
C LEU A 34 14.11 -20.33 2.88
N ARG A 35 14.04 -21.66 2.78
CA ARG A 35 12.80 -22.37 2.47
C ARG A 35 11.75 -22.19 3.56
N ASP A 36 12.16 -22.27 4.82
CA ASP A 36 11.26 -22.10 5.95
C ASP A 36 10.78 -20.66 6.06
N ALA A 37 11.65 -19.67 5.82
CA ALA A 37 11.26 -18.25 5.76
C ALA A 37 10.23 -17.99 4.65
N VAL A 38 10.45 -18.50 3.45
CA VAL A 38 9.50 -18.37 2.33
C VAL A 38 8.18 -19.06 2.64
N LYS A 39 8.19 -20.24 3.26
CA LYS A 39 6.98 -20.96 3.65
C LYS A 39 6.19 -20.19 4.71
N ILE A 40 6.85 -19.65 5.72
CA ILE A 40 6.21 -18.81 6.75
C ILE A 40 5.62 -17.55 6.10
N ALA A 41 6.37 -16.86 5.24
CA ALA A 41 5.89 -15.67 4.54
C ALA A 41 4.66 -16.00 3.66
N ALA A 42 4.67 -17.13 2.94
CA ALA A 42 3.55 -17.55 2.10
C ALA A 42 2.29 -17.85 2.93
N ILE A 43 2.43 -18.61 4.02
CA ILE A 43 1.30 -18.94 4.90
C ILE A 43 0.74 -17.66 5.54
N SER A 44 1.61 -16.81 6.07
CA SER A 44 1.20 -15.51 6.65
C SER A 44 0.52 -14.61 5.63
N GLY A 45 1.01 -14.61 4.38
CA GLY A 45 0.42 -13.86 3.27
C GLY A 45 -0.99 -14.35 2.92
N ILE A 46 -1.23 -15.66 2.92
CA ILE A 46 -2.57 -16.23 2.69
C ILE A 46 -3.54 -15.81 3.81
N PHE A 47 -3.11 -15.90 5.09
CA PHE A 47 -3.93 -15.42 6.21
C PHE A 47 -4.24 -13.93 6.10
N ALA A 48 -3.25 -13.11 5.77
CA ALA A 48 -3.44 -11.69 5.57
C ALA A 48 -4.41 -11.39 4.41
N ALA A 49 -4.30 -12.12 3.30
CA ALA A 49 -5.21 -11.98 2.15
C ALA A 49 -6.66 -12.35 2.51
N ILE A 50 -6.88 -13.40 3.30
CA ILE A 50 -8.21 -13.79 3.77
C ILE A 50 -8.80 -12.71 4.68
N LEU A 51 -8.01 -12.19 5.65
CA LEU A 51 -8.46 -11.11 6.53
C LEU A 51 -8.80 -9.84 5.75
N LEU A 52 -7.96 -9.48 4.78
CA LEU A 52 -8.18 -8.32 3.92
C LEU A 52 -9.45 -8.49 3.08
N ALA A 53 -9.67 -9.67 2.50
CA ALA A 53 -10.87 -10.00 1.74
C ALA A 53 -12.15 -9.92 2.60
N LEU A 54 -12.09 -10.35 3.86
CA LEU A 54 -13.21 -10.22 4.81
C LEU A 54 -13.50 -8.76 5.13
N ILE A 55 -12.48 -7.95 5.37
CA ILE A 55 -12.64 -6.51 5.66
C ILE A 55 -13.24 -5.79 4.44
N TYR A 56 -12.68 -5.98 3.24
CA TYR A 56 -13.19 -5.33 2.03
C TYR A 56 -14.57 -5.85 1.64
N GLY A 57 -14.83 -7.14 1.81
CA GLY A 57 -16.16 -7.72 1.61
C GLY A 57 -17.19 -7.11 2.57
N GLY A 58 -16.85 -6.99 3.84
CA GLY A 58 -17.69 -6.33 4.85
C GLY A 58 -17.96 -4.86 4.51
N MET A 59 -16.92 -4.11 4.12
CA MET A 59 -17.07 -2.71 3.68
C MET A 59 -17.95 -2.57 2.44
N THR A 60 -17.80 -3.46 1.47
CA THR A 60 -18.61 -3.48 0.26
C THR A 60 -20.08 -3.76 0.59
N MET A 61 -20.35 -4.71 1.48
CA MET A 61 -21.72 -4.99 1.95
C MET A 61 -22.31 -3.79 2.70
N LEU A 62 -21.55 -3.17 3.60
CA LEU A 62 -22.00 -1.96 4.29
C LEU A 62 -22.33 -0.83 3.31
N GLY A 63 -21.50 -0.62 2.30
CA GLY A 63 -21.75 0.36 1.24
C GLY A 63 -23.00 0.03 0.42
N ALA A 64 -23.20 -1.24 0.05
CA ALA A 64 -24.34 -1.67 -0.73
C ALA A 64 -25.69 -1.50 0.01
N TYR A 65 -25.71 -1.81 1.32
CA TYR A 65 -26.96 -1.73 2.10
C TYR A 65 -27.25 -0.35 2.71
N HIS A 66 -26.22 0.46 2.96
CA HIS A 66 -26.36 1.73 3.71
C HIS A 66 -25.82 2.95 2.94
N GLY A 67 -25.35 2.77 1.71
CA GLY A 67 -24.74 3.83 0.89
C GLY A 67 -25.73 4.77 0.21
N GLU A 68 -27.02 4.40 0.13
CA GLU A 68 -28.02 5.17 -0.55
C GLU A 68 -28.17 6.59 0.01
N GLY A 69 -28.11 7.60 -0.85
CA GLY A 69 -28.16 9.02 -0.50
C GLY A 69 -26.85 9.59 0.09
N LEU A 70 -25.73 8.86 0.04
CA LEU A 70 -24.42 9.33 0.50
C LEU A 70 -23.49 9.73 -0.65
N GLU A 71 -23.94 9.64 -1.89
CA GLU A 71 -23.14 9.84 -3.11
C GLU A 71 -22.55 11.26 -3.24
N GLN A 72 -23.16 12.24 -2.56
CA GLN A 72 -22.72 13.64 -2.58
C GLN A 72 -21.70 13.97 -1.47
N LEU A 73 -21.45 13.04 -0.56
CA LEU A 73 -20.49 13.22 0.51
C LEU A 73 -19.07 12.94 0.02
N ASN A 74 -18.09 13.65 0.58
CA ASN A 74 -16.71 13.35 0.33
C ASN A 74 -16.34 11.96 0.92
N GLU A 75 -15.32 11.34 0.37
CA GLU A 75 -14.91 9.96 0.69
C GLU A 75 -14.70 9.72 2.20
N GLY A 76 -14.12 10.68 2.93
CA GLY A 76 -13.94 10.59 4.38
C GLY A 76 -15.23 10.69 5.18
N ALA A 77 -16.23 11.41 4.67
CA ALA A 77 -17.52 11.59 5.33
C ALA A 77 -18.45 10.38 5.13
N ILE A 78 -18.36 9.68 3.99
CA ILE A 78 -19.17 8.49 3.69
C ILE A 78 -19.02 7.45 4.79
N PHE A 79 -17.79 7.12 5.16
CA PHE A 79 -17.53 6.10 6.18
C PHE A 79 -18.11 6.48 7.54
N SER A 80 -17.98 7.73 7.95
CA SER A 80 -18.58 8.25 9.19
C SER A 80 -20.11 8.23 9.13
N ALA A 81 -20.71 8.57 7.99
CA ALA A 81 -22.16 8.57 7.82
C ALA A 81 -22.75 7.15 7.87
N VAL A 82 -22.15 6.19 7.16
CA VAL A 82 -22.54 4.77 7.20
C VAL A 82 -22.46 4.23 8.64
N THR A 83 -21.38 4.52 9.33
CA THR A 83 -21.22 4.03 10.70
C THR A 83 -22.24 4.60 11.67
N ARG A 84 -22.58 5.89 11.53
CA ARG A 84 -23.65 6.49 12.33
C ARG A 84 -25.02 5.85 12.06
N ARG A 85 -25.29 5.44 10.82
CA ARG A 85 -26.53 4.74 10.46
C ARG A 85 -26.61 3.35 11.12
N VAL A 86 -25.48 2.64 11.19
CA VAL A 86 -25.43 1.25 11.71
C VAL A 86 -25.30 1.20 13.24
N LEU A 87 -24.42 2.01 13.82
CA LEU A 87 -24.04 1.95 15.24
C LEU A 87 -24.59 3.11 16.08
N GLY A 88 -25.37 4.03 15.48
CA GLY A 88 -25.94 5.17 16.17
C GLY A 88 -24.89 6.18 16.65
N HIS A 89 -25.26 6.93 17.70
CA HIS A 89 -24.44 8.05 18.22
C HIS A 89 -23.03 7.60 18.70
N TYR A 90 -22.94 6.46 19.38
CA TYR A 90 -21.67 5.92 19.90
C TYR A 90 -20.75 5.36 18.79
N GLY A 91 -21.31 5.00 17.63
CA GLY A 91 -20.55 4.51 16.48
C GLY A 91 -19.56 5.54 15.95
N GLY A 92 -19.90 6.83 16.02
CA GLY A 92 -19.01 7.90 15.59
C GLY A 92 -17.70 7.96 16.39
N ALA A 93 -17.75 7.82 17.71
CA ALA A 93 -16.57 7.82 18.58
C ALA A 93 -15.70 6.56 18.35
N LEU A 94 -16.35 5.40 18.25
CA LEU A 94 -15.65 4.14 18.01
C LEU A 94 -14.88 4.17 16.68
N ILE A 95 -15.51 4.65 15.62
CA ILE A 95 -14.89 4.72 14.31
C ILE A 95 -13.78 5.77 14.26
N ALA A 96 -13.96 6.92 14.91
CA ALA A 96 -12.93 7.93 14.98
C ALA A 96 -11.66 7.38 15.67
N ALA A 97 -11.83 6.65 16.76
CA ALA A 97 -10.73 5.99 17.46
C ALA A 97 -10.06 4.92 16.57
N THR A 98 -10.84 4.11 15.86
CA THR A 98 -10.33 3.06 14.97
C THR A 98 -9.53 3.67 13.80
N ILE A 99 -10.07 4.70 13.13
CA ILE A 99 -9.38 5.40 12.04
C ILE A 99 -8.10 6.05 12.56
N PHE A 100 -8.17 6.73 13.71
CA PHE A 100 -6.99 7.35 14.32
C PHE A 100 -5.88 6.33 14.57
N LEU A 101 -6.19 5.20 15.20
CA LEU A 101 -5.22 4.14 15.49
C LEU A 101 -4.66 3.54 14.19
N ALA A 102 -5.50 3.25 13.20
CA ALA A 102 -5.07 2.73 11.92
C ALA A 102 -4.14 3.69 11.18
N CYS A 103 -4.52 4.97 11.10
CA CYS A 103 -3.67 6.00 10.48
C CYS A 103 -2.36 6.21 11.26
N PHE A 104 -2.42 6.21 12.59
CA PHE A 104 -1.24 6.39 13.43
C PHE A 104 -0.23 5.26 13.25
N THR A 105 -0.67 4.00 13.33
CA THR A 105 0.21 2.84 13.15
C THR A 105 0.81 2.79 11.76
N THR A 106 0.04 3.08 10.72
CA THR A 106 0.52 3.14 9.34
C THR A 106 1.53 4.26 9.15
N THR A 107 1.24 5.46 9.69
CA THR A 107 2.15 6.61 9.59
C THR A 107 3.49 6.32 10.28
N VAL A 108 3.48 5.73 11.47
CA VAL A 108 4.71 5.36 12.19
C VAL A 108 5.53 4.36 11.36
N SER A 109 4.88 3.32 10.85
CA SER A 109 5.55 2.28 10.06
C SER A 109 6.15 2.84 8.75
N LEU A 110 5.37 3.60 7.99
CA LEU A 110 5.84 4.20 6.73
C LEU A 110 6.93 5.25 6.97
N SER A 111 6.82 6.04 8.03
CA SER A 111 7.86 7.02 8.37
C SER A 111 9.18 6.35 8.71
N ALA A 112 9.16 5.22 9.43
CA ALA A 112 10.37 4.46 9.74
C ALA A 112 11.04 3.93 8.46
N VAL A 113 10.26 3.34 7.54
CA VAL A 113 10.76 2.81 6.27
C VAL A 113 11.35 3.93 5.40
N LEU A 114 10.61 5.02 5.25
CA LEU A 114 11.03 6.15 4.43
C LEU A 114 12.27 6.82 5.01
N THR A 115 12.37 6.90 6.33
CA THR A 115 13.55 7.42 7.03
C THR A 115 14.80 6.60 6.71
N GLU A 116 14.68 5.27 6.75
CA GLU A 116 15.81 4.39 6.45
C GLU A 116 16.23 4.51 4.97
N TYR A 117 15.26 4.58 4.06
CA TYR A 117 15.51 4.81 2.64
C TYR A 117 16.21 6.16 2.38
N VAL A 118 15.71 7.24 2.99
CA VAL A 118 16.31 8.57 2.86
C VAL A 118 17.74 8.57 3.39
N ARG A 119 17.97 7.92 4.55
CA ARG A 119 19.28 7.85 5.17
C ARG A 119 20.27 7.05 4.34
N GLN A 120 19.90 5.83 3.91
CA GLN A 120 20.80 4.90 3.23
C GLN A 120 20.98 5.22 1.75
N ASP A 121 19.85 5.33 1.01
CA ASP A 121 19.88 5.40 -0.44
C ASP A 121 20.04 6.83 -0.97
N LEU A 122 19.36 7.81 -0.35
CA LEU A 122 19.48 9.21 -0.80
C LEU A 122 20.70 9.93 -0.23
N MET A 123 20.97 9.74 1.06
CA MET A 123 22.03 10.50 1.76
C MET A 123 23.31 9.69 1.99
N GLY A 124 23.35 8.41 1.55
CA GLY A 124 24.56 7.57 1.67
C GLY A 124 25.08 7.46 3.10
N ASN A 125 24.21 7.35 4.10
CA ASN A 125 24.51 7.31 5.53
C ASN A 125 25.22 8.56 6.10
N ARG A 126 25.15 9.70 5.40
CA ARG A 126 25.80 10.95 5.84
C ARG A 126 25.05 11.67 6.95
N ILE A 127 23.78 11.34 7.18
CA ILE A 127 22.95 11.95 8.22
C ILE A 127 22.53 10.91 9.26
N SER A 128 22.31 11.37 10.50
CA SER A 128 21.80 10.51 11.55
C SER A 128 20.35 10.11 11.28
N TYR A 129 19.91 8.97 11.85
CA TYR A 129 18.52 8.51 11.74
C TYR A 129 17.53 9.57 12.22
N GLN A 130 17.85 10.28 13.31
CA GLN A 130 16.98 11.31 13.87
C GLN A 130 16.78 12.49 12.91
N ASN A 131 17.85 12.95 12.24
CA ASN A 131 17.76 14.04 11.27
C ASN A 131 16.98 13.63 10.02
N ALA A 132 17.17 12.39 9.54
CA ALA A 132 16.39 11.84 8.44
C ALA A 132 14.90 11.73 8.81
N LEU A 133 14.60 11.24 10.02
CA LEU A 133 13.22 11.15 10.52
C LEU A 133 12.56 12.53 10.62
N LEU A 134 13.28 13.51 11.17
CA LEU A 134 12.76 14.87 11.28
C LEU A 134 12.46 15.47 9.90
N LEU A 135 13.35 15.27 8.94
CA LEU A 135 13.15 15.71 7.56
C LEU A 135 11.89 15.05 6.94
N VAL A 136 11.74 13.74 7.09
CA VAL A 136 10.57 12.99 6.59
C VAL A 136 9.29 13.51 7.25
N LEU A 137 9.25 13.68 8.56
CA LEU A 137 8.07 14.16 9.28
C LEU A 137 7.68 15.58 8.90
N VAL A 138 8.67 16.48 8.75
CA VAL A 138 8.42 17.87 8.32
C VAL A 138 7.84 17.89 6.90
N LEU A 139 8.45 17.18 5.96
CA LEU A 139 7.92 17.08 4.59
C LEU A 139 6.52 16.50 4.54
N THR A 140 6.29 15.41 5.28
CA THR A 140 4.97 14.77 5.37
C THR A 140 3.93 15.73 5.94
N GLY A 141 4.28 16.48 7.00
CA GLY A 141 3.40 17.48 7.61
C GLY A 141 3.05 18.63 6.65
N ILE A 142 4.02 19.12 5.88
CA ILE A 142 3.78 20.15 4.86
C ILE A 142 2.81 19.65 3.78
N ILE A 143 3.03 18.41 3.29
CA ILE A 143 2.17 17.82 2.26
C ILE A 143 0.77 17.56 2.82
N ALA A 144 0.66 17.03 4.05
CA ALA A 144 -0.62 16.74 4.70
C ALA A 144 -1.50 17.97 4.90
N ARG A 145 -0.91 19.15 5.05
CA ARG A 145 -1.65 20.42 5.16
C ARG A 145 -2.54 20.71 3.96
N ASN A 146 -2.21 20.21 2.79
CA ASN A 146 -2.98 20.45 1.57
C ASN A 146 -4.29 19.62 1.47
N GLY A 147 -4.50 18.71 2.42
CA GLY A 147 -5.69 17.87 2.48
C GLY A 147 -5.64 16.65 1.54
N LEU A 148 -6.52 15.71 1.85
CA LEU A 148 -6.58 14.40 1.15
C LEU A 148 -6.88 14.54 -0.35
N GLY A 149 -7.80 15.46 -0.71
CA GLY A 149 -8.22 15.65 -2.10
C GLY A 149 -7.07 16.04 -3.03
N LEU A 150 -6.21 16.98 -2.62
CA LEU A 150 -5.05 17.38 -3.42
C LEU A 150 -4.01 16.25 -3.49
N ILE A 151 -3.78 15.55 -2.39
CA ILE A 151 -2.86 14.40 -2.36
C ILE A 151 -3.33 13.33 -3.36
N LEU A 152 -4.61 12.96 -3.34
CA LEU A 152 -5.19 11.97 -4.25
C LEU A 152 -5.15 12.43 -5.71
N SER A 153 -5.39 13.72 -5.98
CA SER A 153 -5.35 14.25 -7.35
C SER A 153 -3.94 14.20 -7.96
N VAL A 154 -2.90 14.42 -7.16
CA VAL A 154 -1.50 14.39 -7.61
C VAL A 154 -0.98 12.93 -7.65
N SER A 155 -1.29 12.12 -6.64
CA SER A 155 -0.84 10.73 -6.59
C SER A 155 -1.61 9.80 -7.53
N GLY A 156 -2.87 10.11 -7.82
CA GLY A 156 -3.75 9.29 -8.66
C GLY A 156 -3.15 8.91 -10.01
N PRO A 157 -2.67 9.84 -10.84
CA PRO A 157 -2.03 9.52 -12.12
C PRO A 157 -0.79 8.64 -11.98
N ILE A 158 0.02 8.87 -10.96
CA ILE A 158 1.25 8.09 -10.68
C ILE A 158 0.88 6.67 -10.31
N ILE A 159 -0.11 6.49 -9.43
CA ILE A 159 -0.64 5.19 -9.02
C ILE A 159 -1.19 4.45 -10.24
N PHE A 160 -2.02 5.13 -11.01
CA PHE A 160 -2.65 4.54 -12.19
C PHE A 160 -1.64 4.06 -13.24
N ALA A 161 -0.54 4.80 -13.41
CA ALA A 161 0.56 4.43 -14.30
C ALA A 161 1.41 3.28 -13.73
N SER A 162 1.67 3.29 -12.43
CA SER A 162 2.58 2.34 -11.79
C SER A 162 1.97 0.96 -11.57
N TYR A 163 0.67 0.87 -11.23
CA TYR A 163 0.02 -0.39 -10.88
C TYR A 163 0.07 -1.47 -11.98
N PRO A 164 -0.28 -1.18 -13.25
CA PRO A 164 -0.19 -2.18 -14.32
C PRO A 164 1.22 -2.74 -14.49
N VAL A 165 2.22 -1.86 -14.35
CA VAL A 165 3.64 -2.25 -14.48
C VAL A 165 4.05 -3.14 -13.30
N LEU A 166 3.71 -2.77 -12.06
CA LEU A 166 4.04 -3.54 -10.87
C LEU A 166 3.35 -4.90 -10.84
N ILE A 167 2.06 -4.96 -11.22
CA ILE A 167 1.32 -6.22 -11.34
C ILE A 167 1.99 -7.12 -12.36
N THR A 168 2.36 -6.57 -13.51
CA THR A 168 3.03 -7.34 -14.58
C THR A 168 4.38 -7.86 -14.13
N ILE A 169 5.19 -7.03 -13.45
CA ILE A 169 6.49 -7.45 -12.90
C ILE A 169 6.30 -8.59 -11.90
N THR A 170 5.37 -8.45 -10.96
CA THR A 170 5.11 -9.44 -9.92
C THR A 170 4.64 -10.76 -10.53
N PHE A 171 3.70 -10.70 -11.47
CA PHE A 171 3.16 -11.88 -12.13
C PHE A 171 4.21 -12.58 -12.99
N CYS A 172 4.94 -11.84 -13.83
CA CYS A 172 5.99 -12.40 -14.67
C CYS A 172 7.16 -12.96 -13.85
N ASN A 173 7.51 -12.31 -12.73
CA ASN A 173 8.54 -12.82 -11.83
C ASN A 173 8.11 -14.13 -11.17
N SER A 174 6.85 -14.24 -10.76
CA SER A 174 6.30 -15.48 -10.21
C SER A 174 6.33 -16.62 -11.24
N LEU A 175 5.96 -16.36 -12.50
CA LEU A 175 6.03 -17.32 -13.59
C LEU A 175 7.49 -17.71 -13.94
N TYR A 176 8.41 -16.77 -13.86
CA TYR A 176 9.83 -17.01 -14.07
C TYR A 176 10.40 -17.94 -13.00
N VAL A 177 10.08 -17.73 -11.72
CA VAL A 177 10.50 -18.60 -10.60
C VAL A 177 9.91 -20.00 -10.71
N LEU A 178 8.69 -20.13 -11.24
CA LEU A 178 8.04 -21.42 -11.53
C LEU A 178 8.57 -22.11 -12.78
N GLY A 179 9.51 -21.48 -13.50
CA GLY A 179 10.10 -22.05 -14.74
C GLY A 179 9.18 -22.00 -15.97
N LEU A 180 8.02 -21.33 -15.86
CA LEU A 180 7.02 -21.21 -16.93
C LEU A 180 7.35 -20.12 -17.95
N MET A 181 8.21 -19.16 -17.59
CA MET A 181 8.66 -18.07 -18.47
C MET A 181 10.17 -17.94 -18.50
N ARG A 182 10.73 -17.65 -19.68
CA ARG A 182 12.19 -17.44 -19.86
C ARG A 182 12.62 -15.97 -19.75
N THR A 183 11.72 -15.04 -20.02
CA THR A 183 12.07 -13.61 -20.11
C THR A 183 10.97 -12.72 -19.55
N ILE A 184 11.29 -11.95 -18.51
CA ILE A 184 10.38 -10.99 -17.86
C ILE A 184 10.34 -9.66 -18.62
N LYS A 185 11.45 -9.32 -19.33
CA LYS A 185 11.66 -7.99 -19.93
C LYS A 185 10.63 -7.62 -20.99
N ILE A 186 10.22 -8.58 -21.82
CA ILE A 186 9.31 -8.33 -22.96
C ILE A 186 7.91 -7.90 -22.51
N PRO A 187 7.19 -8.67 -21.66
CA PRO A 187 5.85 -8.26 -21.21
C PRO A 187 5.88 -6.97 -20.38
N VAL A 188 6.91 -6.76 -19.56
CA VAL A 188 7.06 -5.52 -18.79
C VAL A 188 7.28 -4.32 -19.70
N ALA A 189 8.15 -4.43 -20.71
CA ALA A 189 8.37 -3.36 -21.69
C ALA A 189 7.09 -3.05 -22.48
N PHE A 190 6.33 -4.06 -22.88
CA PHE A 190 5.06 -3.88 -23.58
C PHE A 190 4.05 -3.10 -22.74
N VAL A 191 3.84 -3.50 -21.46
CA VAL A 191 2.92 -2.79 -20.55
C VAL A 191 3.42 -1.37 -20.27
N LEU A 192 4.72 -1.17 -20.11
CA LEU A 192 5.30 0.16 -19.93
C LEU A 192 5.01 1.06 -21.15
N CYS A 193 5.21 0.54 -22.36
CA CYS A 193 4.87 1.26 -23.59
C CYS A 193 3.38 1.61 -23.67
N MET A 194 2.49 0.70 -23.29
CA MET A 194 1.04 0.97 -23.25
C MET A 194 0.69 2.07 -22.24
N VAL A 195 1.29 2.02 -21.05
CA VAL A 195 1.06 3.04 -20.01
C VAL A 195 1.56 4.40 -20.47
N VAL A 196 2.75 4.46 -21.07
CA VAL A 196 3.31 5.71 -21.61
C VAL A 196 2.43 6.23 -22.76
N ALA A 197 2.03 5.37 -23.69
CA ALA A 197 1.13 5.74 -24.79
C ALA A 197 -0.20 6.32 -24.25
N ARG A 198 -0.78 5.71 -23.23
CA ARG A 198 -1.99 6.21 -22.59
C ARG A 198 -1.80 7.59 -21.93
N LEU A 199 -0.68 7.81 -21.27
CA LEU A 199 -0.35 9.11 -20.66
C LEU A 199 -0.14 10.21 -21.69
N VAL A 200 0.44 9.87 -22.85
CA VAL A 200 0.77 10.84 -23.91
C VAL A 200 -0.44 11.13 -24.81
N PHE A 201 -1.22 10.11 -25.15
CA PHE A 201 -2.34 10.23 -26.10
C PHE A 201 -3.71 10.39 -25.46
N GLY A 202 -3.84 10.26 -24.12
CA GLY A 202 -5.08 10.56 -23.40
C GLY A 202 -6.21 9.54 -23.59
N PHE A 203 -5.88 8.27 -23.95
CA PHE A 203 -6.89 7.18 -24.11
C PHE A 203 -7.32 6.59 -22.77
#